data_300d52d6c8c37b8c086aefe290bc8df6
#
_entry.id   300d52d6c8c37b8c086aefe290bc8df6
#
_cell.length_a   1.000
_cell.length_b   1.000
_cell.length_c   1.000
_cell.angle_alpha   90.00
_cell.angle_beta   90.00
_cell.angle_gamma   90.00
#
_symmetry.space_group_name_H-M   'P 1'
#
loop_
_entity.id
_entity.type
_entity.pdbx_description
1 polymer ?
#
loop_
_entity_poly.entity_id
_entity_poly.type
_entity_poly.pdbx_seq_one_letter_code
_entity_poly.pdbx_strand_id
1 'polypeptide(L)'
;MAWGCLQRRGLLSGLACEAADSGSSEVAGGRPADIAGAGLRDVRPLLSNLSRTSAVPVLSALRGMHRGYVEADRLMGSLCVVGPIQLQMPVIEKACEVSRGADRIEMLRFACQFAEFGGWIFQDAGDLTCAMQWTNRALDYALELGDERVIAYTLMRKAMIATEGGTPAQGLGIADAALRRKDSLTPRLRAVILRQRSYSNAVLGEVIATARDADEAVTEAVAGENQDEEDRAPYCTPTYAAMEAGASWVLLGHPKTAIPILEKSRSEWADHTEVRDYALCVSRLALAYVAAGNVERACAAADEVVTLAQGLGSRRVVSQLCLLYRGLERWQRDPAVARVRGRLKMLADSFKPERVAG
;
A
#
# COMPACT_ATOMS: atom_id res chain seq x y z
N MET A 1 -3.50 24.06 12.55
CA MET A 1 -4.80 23.54 12.05
C MET A 1 -4.91 23.51 10.52
N ALA A 2 -4.46 24.52 9.76
CA ALA A 2 -4.60 24.53 8.29
C ALA A 2 -3.80 23.42 7.55
N TRP A 3 -2.62 23.04 8.02
CA TRP A 3 -1.76 22.05 7.37
C TRP A 3 -2.33 20.62 7.43
N GLY A 4 -2.79 20.17 8.59
CA GLY A 4 -3.42 18.85 8.72
C GLY A 4 -4.72 18.73 7.90
N CYS A 5 -5.44 19.82 7.70
CA CYS A 5 -6.62 19.86 6.85
C CYS A 5 -6.26 19.74 5.36
N LEU A 6 -5.16 20.36 4.91
CA LEU A 6 -4.64 20.22 3.53
C LEU A 6 -4.13 18.82 3.24
N GLN A 7 -3.42 18.20 4.19
CA GLN A 7 -2.98 16.82 4.07
C GLN A 7 -4.15 15.83 4.01
N ARG A 8 -5.14 15.97 4.91
CA ARG A 8 -6.36 15.15 4.89
C ARG A 8 -7.14 15.31 3.59
N ARG A 9 -7.30 16.53 3.07
CA ARG A 9 -7.94 16.78 1.78
C ARG A 9 -7.15 16.23 0.60
N GLY A 10 -5.81 16.30 0.64
CA GLY A 10 -4.94 15.73 -0.40
C GLY A 10 -4.98 14.21 -0.46
N LEU A 11 -5.12 13.53 0.68
CA LEU A 11 -5.31 12.09 0.76
C LEU A 11 -6.72 11.67 0.30
N LEU A 12 -7.75 12.45 0.64
CA LEU A 12 -9.14 12.18 0.29
C LEU A 12 -9.47 12.53 -1.17
N SER A 13 -8.74 13.44 -1.81
CA SER A 13 -8.98 13.84 -3.22
C SER A 13 -8.28 12.97 -4.25
N GLY A 14 -7.86 11.74 -3.87
CA GLY A 14 -7.24 10.77 -4.78
C GLY A 14 -6.25 11.42 -5.71
N LEU A 15 -5.03 11.62 -5.24
CA LEU A 15 -3.76 11.80 -5.96
C LEU A 15 -3.81 12.19 -7.45
N ALA A 16 -4.73 13.04 -7.84
CA ALA A 16 -4.56 13.79 -9.04
C ALA A 16 -3.51 14.87 -8.77
N CYS A 17 -2.26 14.58 -9.11
CA CYS A 17 -1.29 15.60 -9.40
C CYS A 17 -1.72 16.27 -10.71
N GLU A 18 -2.95 16.80 -10.74
CA GLU A 18 -3.41 17.67 -11.79
C GLU A 18 -2.70 19.00 -11.58
N ALA A 19 -1.77 19.28 -12.48
CA ALA A 19 -1.39 20.64 -12.76
C ALA A 19 -2.69 21.38 -13.11
N ALA A 20 -3.06 22.34 -12.24
CA ALA A 20 -4.11 23.29 -12.56
C ALA A 20 -3.66 24.02 -13.82
N ASP A 21 -4.18 23.61 -14.97
CA ASP A 21 -4.47 24.48 -16.08
C ASP A 21 -5.45 23.80 -17.04
N SER A 22 -6.62 24.44 -17.15
CA SER A 22 -7.54 24.50 -18.28
C SER A 22 -7.97 23.22 -19.00
N GLY A 23 -9.26 22.96 -18.98
CA GLY A 23 -9.96 22.27 -20.04
C GLY A 23 -10.65 20.98 -19.61
N SER A 24 -11.92 21.10 -19.30
CA SER A 24 -12.88 20.00 -19.27
C SER A 24 -12.76 19.16 -20.54
N SER A 25 -12.28 17.92 -20.42
CA SER A 25 -12.59 16.87 -21.35
C SER A 25 -12.88 15.59 -20.56
N GLU A 26 -14.10 15.11 -20.68
CA GLU A 26 -14.55 13.81 -20.25
C GLU A 26 -13.59 12.74 -20.79
N VAL A 27 -12.81 12.12 -19.91
CA VAL A 27 -12.09 10.90 -20.26
C VAL A 27 -13.13 9.78 -20.24
N ALA A 28 -13.55 9.39 -21.43
CA ALA A 28 -14.35 8.19 -21.64
C ALA A 28 -13.69 7.02 -20.95
N GLY A 29 -14.33 6.48 -19.92
CA GLY A 29 -13.92 5.29 -19.20
C GLY A 29 -13.97 4.09 -20.15
N GLY A 30 -12.83 3.74 -20.74
CA GLY A 30 -12.65 2.45 -21.40
C GLY A 30 -12.82 1.34 -20.37
N ARG A 31 -13.81 0.49 -20.54
CA ARG A 31 -14.09 -0.65 -19.67
C ARG A 31 -12.88 -1.59 -19.61
N PRO A 32 -12.51 -2.14 -18.44
CA PRO A 32 -11.45 -3.14 -18.30
C PRO A 32 -11.66 -4.41 -19.14
N ALA A 33 -12.83 -4.55 -19.75
CA ALA A 33 -13.23 -5.71 -20.54
C ALA A 33 -12.47 -5.86 -21.89
N ASP A 34 -11.93 -4.78 -22.46
CA ASP A 34 -11.40 -4.85 -23.84
C ASP A 34 -9.95 -5.35 -23.91
N ILE A 35 -9.16 -5.15 -22.84
CA ILE A 35 -7.78 -5.71 -22.75
C ILE A 35 -7.81 -7.20 -22.41
N ALA A 36 -8.79 -7.65 -21.60
CA ALA A 36 -8.99 -9.06 -21.29
C ALA A 36 -9.43 -9.89 -22.52
N GLY A 37 -10.09 -9.28 -23.49
CA GLY A 37 -10.63 -10.01 -24.65
C GLY A 37 -9.58 -10.46 -25.67
N ALA A 38 -8.47 -9.76 -25.84
CA ALA A 38 -7.46 -10.09 -26.85
C ALA A 38 -6.43 -11.13 -26.37
N GLY A 39 -6.05 -11.12 -25.07
CA GLY A 39 -5.06 -12.05 -24.52
C GLY A 39 -5.61 -13.40 -24.06
N LEU A 40 -6.90 -13.49 -23.73
CA LEU A 40 -7.53 -14.73 -23.22
C LEU A 40 -7.79 -15.80 -24.28
N ARG A 41 -7.74 -15.47 -25.57
CA ARG A 41 -8.00 -16.46 -26.63
C ARG A 41 -6.94 -17.57 -26.67
N ASP A 42 -5.70 -17.28 -26.32
CA ASP A 42 -4.60 -18.25 -26.32
C ASP A 42 -4.44 -19.05 -25.01
N VAL A 43 -5.13 -18.67 -23.94
CA VAL A 43 -5.05 -19.36 -22.65
C VAL A 43 -6.07 -20.51 -22.54
N ARG A 44 -7.10 -20.54 -23.38
CA ARG A 44 -8.13 -21.60 -23.35
C ARG A 44 -7.58 -23.03 -23.50
N PRO A 45 -6.57 -23.33 -24.34
CA PRO A 45 -5.99 -24.67 -24.41
C PRO A 45 -5.26 -25.08 -23.13
N LEU A 46 -4.58 -24.11 -22.47
CA LEU A 46 -3.93 -24.32 -21.17
C LEU A 46 -4.98 -24.62 -20.09
N LEU A 47 -6.08 -23.87 -20.07
CA LEU A 47 -7.17 -24.06 -19.11
C LEU A 47 -7.88 -25.41 -19.29
N SER A 48 -8.04 -25.92 -20.53
CA SER A 48 -8.62 -27.24 -20.80
C SER A 48 -7.72 -28.40 -20.38
N ASN A 49 -6.39 -28.20 -20.36
CA ASN A 49 -5.43 -29.22 -19.93
C ASN A 49 -5.30 -29.30 -18.40
N LEU A 50 -5.61 -28.23 -17.64
CA LEU A 50 -5.55 -28.24 -16.18
C LEU A 50 -6.43 -29.32 -15.56
N SER A 51 -7.56 -29.66 -16.17
CA SER A 51 -8.45 -30.72 -15.71
C SER A 51 -7.85 -32.14 -15.79
N ARG A 52 -6.77 -32.32 -16.56
CA ARG A 52 -6.06 -33.59 -16.77
C ARG A 52 -4.74 -33.70 -16.02
N THR A 53 -4.22 -32.58 -15.50
CA THR A 53 -2.93 -32.48 -14.82
C THR A 53 -3.14 -32.50 -13.32
N SER A 54 -2.27 -33.19 -12.57
CA SER A 54 -2.28 -33.10 -11.12
C SER A 54 -2.15 -31.64 -10.67
N ALA A 55 -2.88 -31.25 -9.62
CA ALA A 55 -2.84 -29.91 -9.09
C ALA A 55 -1.46 -29.54 -8.50
N VAL A 56 -0.70 -30.50 -7.99
CA VAL A 56 0.60 -30.27 -7.33
C VAL A 56 1.66 -29.64 -8.22
N PRO A 57 1.96 -30.15 -9.45
CA PRO A 57 2.92 -29.50 -10.34
C PRO A 57 2.46 -28.10 -10.78
N VAL A 58 1.14 -27.94 -11.03
CA VAL A 58 0.56 -26.63 -11.41
C VAL A 58 0.74 -25.61 -10.28
N LEU A 59 0.42 -25.97 -9.04
CA LEU A 59 0.60 -25.12 -7.88
C LEU A 59 2.07 -24.74 -7.66
N SER A 60 2.99 -25.68 -7.85
CA SER A 60 4.43 -25.42 -7.74
C SER A 60 4.90 -24.39 -8.78
N ALA A 61 4.45 -24.53 -10.04
CA ALA A 61 4.75 -23.58 -11.10
C ALA A 61 4.18 -22.18 -10.79
N LEU A 62 2.91 -22.10 -10.37
CA LEU A 62 2.24 -20.85 -10.02
C LEU A 62 2.93 -20.15 -8.84
N ARG A 63 3.36 -20.89 -7.81
CA ARG A 63 4.16 -20.36 -6.69
C ARG A 63 5.52 -19.82 -7.16
N GLY A 64 6.16 -20.49 -8.12
CA GLY A 64 7.40 -20.02 -8.75
C GLY A 64 7.23 -18.69 -9.46
N MET A 65 6.18 -18.56 -10.26
CA MET A 65 5.85 -17.31 -10.97
C MET A 65 5.53 -16.18 -9.98
N HIS A 66 4.74 -16.46 -8.94
CA HIS A 66 4.41 -15.48 -7.90
C HIS A 66 5.67 -14.93 -7.22
N ARG A 67 6.62 -15.80 -6.85
CA ARG A 67 7.91 -15.34 -6.28
C ARG A 67 8.66 -14.41 -7.25
N GLY A 68 8.62 -14.71 -8.54
CA GLY A 68 9.18 -13.83 -9.58
C GLY A 68 8.50 -12.47 -9.63
N TYR A 69 7.18 -12.41 -9.48
CA TYR A 69 6.45 -11.15 -9.45
C TYR A 69 6.73 -10.32 -8.20
N VAL A 70 6.85 -10.95 -7.04
CA VAL A 70 7.23 -10.26 -5.79
C VAL A 70 8.61 -9.64 -5.94
N GLU A 71 9.57 -10.36 -6.51
CA GLU A 71 10.92 -9.84 -6.74
C GLU A 71 10.94 -8.73 -7.82
N ALA A 72 10.14 -8.88 -8.88
CA ALA A 72 9.99 -7.84 -9.90
C ALA A 72 9.38 -6.55 -9.33
N ASP A 73 8.35 -6.65 -8.46
CA ASP A 73 7.80 -5.49 -7.75
C ASP A 73 8.87 -4.83 -6.85
N ARG A 74 9.65 -5.63 -6.14
CA ARG A 74 10.69 -5.12 -5.26
C ARG A 74 11.78 -4.35 -6.02
N LEU A 75 12.18 -4.83 -7.20
CA LEU A 75 13.27 -4.27 -8.00
C LEU A 75 12.83 -3.16 -8.96
N MET A 76 11.66 -3.30 -9.58
CA MET A 76 11.21 -2.44 -10.69
C MET A 76 9.91 -1.68 -10.38
N GLY A 77 9.27 -1.99 -9.26
CA GLY A 77 8.01 -1.38 -8.84
C GLY A 77 6.76 -2.07 -9.41
N SER A 78 5.61 -1.71 -8.84
CA SER A 78 4.33 -2.39 -9.08
C SER A 78 3.84 -2.32 -10.53
N LEU A 79 4.14 -1.26 -11.27
CA LEU A 79 3.66 -1.07 -12.63
C LEU A 79 4.12 -2.17 -13.61
N CYS A 80 5.31 -2.74 -13.39
CA CYS A 80 5.82 -3.81 -14.26
C CYS A 80 5.08 -5.14 -14.06
N VAL A 81 4.37 -5.30 -12.95
CA VAL A 81 3.72 -6.57 -12.55
C VAL A 81 2.22 -6.56 -12.83
N VAL A 82 1.59 -5.38 -13.00
CA VAL A 82 0.13 -5.24 -13.21
C VAL A 82 -0.38 -6.14 -14.34
N GLY A 83 0.20 -6.05 -15.54
CA GLY A 83 -0.24 -6.87 -16.68
C GLY A 83 -0.10 -8.37 -16.44
N PRO A 84 1.09 -8.86 -16.06
CA PRO A 84 1.31 -10.28 -15.75
C PRO A 84 0.33 -10.87 -14.74
N ILE A 85 0.04 -10.19 -13.63
CA ILE A 85 -0.88 -10.73 -12.61
C ILE A 85 -2.32 -10.81 -13.10
N GLN A 86 -2.77 -9.85 -13.92
CA GLN A 86 -4.11 -9.87 -14.53
C GLN A 86 -4.28 -11.08 -15.45
N LEU A 87 -3.26 -11.41 -16.25
CA LEU A 87 -3.29 -12.56 -17.15
C LEU A 87 -3.24 -13.89 -16.39
N GLN A 88 -2.61 -13.95 -15.23
CA GLN A 88 -2.46 -15.18 -14.47
C GLN A 88 -3.69 -15.54 -13.62
N MET A 89 -4.46 -14.56 -13.15
CA MET A 89 -5.60 -14.80 -12.26
C MET A 89 -6.64 -15.77 -12.82
N PRO A 90 -7.07 -15.70 -14.10
CA PRO A 90 -8.02 -16.67 -14.68
C PRO A 90 -7.49 -18.11 -14.68
N VAL A 91 -6.18 -18.31 -14.80
CA VAL A 91 -5.55 -19.64 -14.70
C VAL A 91 -5.67 -20.19 -13.28
N ILE A 92 -5.43 -19.34 -12.26
CA ILE A 92 -5.56 -19.71 -10.86
C ILE A 92 -7.02 -20.04 -10.52
N GLU A 93 -7.97 -19.22 -10.97
CA GLU A 93 -9.41 -19.45 -10.78
C GLU A 93 -9.82 -20.83 -11.36
N LYS A 94 -9.38 -21.11 -12.58
CA LYS A 94 -9.66 -22.40 -13.22
C LYS A 94 -9.01 -23.56 -12.47
N ALA A 95 -7.81 -23.38 -11.97
CA ALA A 95 -7.15 -24.40 -11.13
C ALA A 95 -7.93 -24.65 -9.84
N CYS A 96 -8.47 -23.63 -9.18
CA CYS A 96 -9.37 -23.77 -8.02
C CYS A 96 -10.63 -24.56 -8.37
N GLU A 97 -11.27 -24.29 -9.51
CA GLU A 97 -12.50 -24.97 -9.94
C GLU A 97 -12.31 -26.48 -10.16
N VAL A 98 -11.18 -26.87 -10.75
CA VAL A 98 -10.93 -28.28 -11.11
C VAL A 98 -10.30 -29.08 -9.97
N SER A 99 -9.66 -28.45 -8.99
CA SER A 99 -9.05 -29.08 -7.84
C SER A 99 -10.08 -29.65 -6.86
N ARG A 100 -9.71 -30.72 -6.12
CA ARG A 100 -10.59 -31.39 -5.14
C ARG A 100 -9.82 -31.73 -3.87
N GLY A 101 -10.53 -31.91 -2.76
CA GLY A 101 -9.95 -32.35 -1.48
C GLY A 101 -8.84 -31.45 -0.98
N ALA A 102 -7.73 -32.00 -0.56
CA ALA A 102 -6.58 -31.28 -0.05
C ALA A 102 -5.93 -30.34 -1.08
N ASP A 103 -5.89 -30.76 -2.36
CA ASP A 103 -5.34 -29.95 -3.45
C ASP A 103 -6.16 -28.65 -3.66
N ARG A 104 -7.50 -28.72 -3.47
CA ARG A 104 -8.33 -27.53 -3.52
C ARG A 104 -8.02 -26.55 -2.41
N ILE A 105 -7.83 -27.03 -1.18
CA ILE A 105 -7.49 -26.18 -0.03
C ILE A 105 -6.18 -25.46 -0.29
N GLU A 106 -5.15 -26.17 -0.77
CA GLU A 106 -3.85 -25.57 -1.10
C GLU A 106 -3.94 -24.57 -2.26
N MET A 107 -4.76 -24.86 -3.26
CA MET A 107 -5.00 -23.94 -4.39
C MET A 107 -5.72 -22.68 -3.94
N LEU A 108 -6.74 -22.81 -3.06
CA LEU A 108 -7.46 -21.67 -2.48
C LEU A 108 -6.55 -20.79 -1.60
N ARG A 109 -5.66 -21.40 -0.80
CA ARG A 109 -4.63 -20.64 -0.04
C ARG A 109 -3.76 -19.82 -0.96
N PHE A 110 -3.30 -20.43 -2.05
CA PHE A 110 -2.50 -19.74 -3.04
C PHE A 110 -3.29 -18.65 -3.78
N ALA A 111 -4.53 -18.93 -4.19
CA ALA A 111 -5.40 -17.96 -4.85
C ALA A 111 -5.68 -16.74 -3.97
N CYS A 112 -5.90 -16.97 -2.66
CA CYS A 112 -6.06 -15.89 -1.69
C CYS A 112 -4.79 -15.03 -1.59
N GLN A 113 -3.61 -15.65 -1.46
CA GLN A 113 -2.33 -14.95 -1.41
C GLN A 113 -2.06 -14.17 -2.69
N PHE A 114 -2.35 -14.76 -3.84
CA PHE A 114 -2.13 -14.11 -5.14
C PHE A 114 -3.09 -12.94 -5.36
N ALA A 115 -4.34 -13.08 -4.96
CA ALA A 115 -5.32 -12.00 -5.05
C ALA A 115 -5.00 -10.85 -4.06
N GLU A 116 -4.52 -11.16 -2.86
CA GLU A 116 -4.04 -10.15 -1.91
C GLU A 116 -2.83 -9.38 -2.47
N PHE A 117 -1.86 -10.10 -3.05
CA PHE A 117 -0.72 -9.49 -3.73
C PHE A 117 -1.18 -8.59 -4.89
N GLY A 118 -2.16 -9.03 -5.69
CA GLY A 118 -2.77 -8.19 -6.71
C GLY A 118 -3.38 -6.91 -6.15
N GLY A 119 -4.10 -7.03 -5.02
CA GLY A 119 -4.61 -5.86 -4.29
C GLY A 119 -3.51 -4.87 -3.87
N TRP A 120 -2.37 -5.40 -3.40
CA TRP A 120 -1.19 -4.59 -3.09
C TRP A 120 -0.61 -3.89 -4.32
N ILE A 121 -0.41 -4.63 -5.41
CA ILE A 121 0.17 -4.11 -6.66
C ILE A 121 -0.68 -2.96 -7.23
N PHE A 122 -2.00 -3.14 -7.30
CA PHE A 122 -2.89 -2.07 -7.77
C PHE A 122 -2.95 -0.87 -6.82
N GLN A 123 -2.89 -1.11 -5.51
CA GLN A 123 -2.83 -0.02 -4.52
C GLN A 123 -1.53 0.78 -4.67
N ASP A 124 -0.38 0.11 -4.80
CA ASP A 124 0.90 0.80 -5.00
C ASP A 124 0.98 1.49 -6.38
N ALA A 125 0.33 0.94 -7.40
CA ALA A 125 0.14 1.58 -8.70
C ALA A 125 -0.85 2.78 -8.68
N GLY A 126 -1.57 3.00 -7.57
CA GLY A 126 -2.52 4.10 -7.40
C GLY A 126 -3.93 3.84 -7.95
N ASP A 127 -4.23 2.62 -8.41
CA ASP A 127 -5.57 2.20 -8.83
C ASP A 127 -6.32 1.55 -7.66
N LEU A 128 -6.92 2.39 -6.82
CA LEU A 128 -7.67 1.93 -5.64
C LEU A 128 -8.94 1.15 -5.98
N THR A 129 -9.51 1.36 -7.15
CA THR A 129 -10.69 0.62 -7.62
C THR A 129 -10.34 -0.84 -7.90
N CYS A 130 -9.30 -1.07 -8.71
CA CYS A 130 -8.79 -2.41 -8.97
C CYS A 130 -8.23 -3.04 -7.70
N ALA A 131 -7.51 -2.28 -6.84
CA ALA A 131 -7.03 -2.77 -5.56
C ALA A 131 -8.17 -3.33 -4.68
N MET A 132 -9.30 -2.60 -4.59
CA MET A 132 -10.47 -3.05 -3.86
C MET A 132 -11.09 -4.32 -4.46
N GLN A 133 -11.18 -4.40 -5.79
CA GLN A 133 -11.72 -5.60 -6.48
C GLN A 133 -10.87 -6.84 -6.20
N TRP A 134 -9.55 -6.73 -6.28
CA TRP A 134 -8.63 -7.82 -5.99
C TRP A 134 -8.64 -8.21 -4.52
N THR A 135 -8.73 -7.23 -3.61
CA THR A 135 -8.84 -7.50 -2.17
C THR A 135 -10.19 -8.16 -1.82
N ASN A 136 -11.30 -7.79 -2.48
CA ASN A 136 -12.58 -8.48 -2.31
C ASN A 136 -12.46 -9.94 -2.76
N ARG A 137 -11.82 -10.21 -3.89
CA ARG A 137 -11.57 -11.58 -4.36
C ARG A 137 -10.73 -12.39 -3.36
N ALA A 138 -9.68 -11.76 -2.77
CA ALA A 138 -8.91 -12.39 -1.70
C ALA A 138 -9.78 -12.71 -0.48
N LEU A 139 -10.70 -11.82 -0.11
CA LEU A 139 -11.63 -12.04 1.00
C LEU A 139 -12.60 -13.21 0.72
N ASP A 140 -13.11 -13.35 -0.51
CA ASP A 140 -13.97 -14.46 -0.89
C ASP A 140 -13.24 -15.81 -0.70
N TYR A 141 -11.98 -15.93 -1.13
CA TYR A 141 -11.15 -17.11 -0.87
C TYR A 141 -10.86 -17.32 0.61
N ALA A 142 -10.58 -16.26 1.36
CA ALA A 142 -10.33 -16.34 2.80
C ALA A 142 -11.55 -16.88 3.56
N LEU A 143 -12.76 -16.43 3.17
CA LEU A 143 -14.02 -16.90 3.74
C LEU A 143 -14.28 -18.38 3.41
N GLU A 144 -14.02 -18.81 2.17
CA GLU A 144 -14.13 -20.22 1.78
C GLU A 144 -13.15 -21.11 2.57
N LEU A 145 -11.94 -20.61 2.86
CA LEU A 145 -10.95 -21.32 3.68
C LEU A 145 -11.35 -21.41 5.16
N GLY A 146 -12.14 -20.45 5.67
CA GLY A 146 -12.51 -20.36 7.08
C GLY A 146 -11.34 -20.04 8.02
N ASP A 147 -10.22 -19.49 7.48
CA ASP A 147 -9.05 -19.12 8.27
C ASP A 147 -9.20 -17.69 8.82
N GLU A 148 -9.43 -17.58 10.12
CA GLU A 148 -9.69 -16.31 10.81
C GLU A 148 -8.52 -15.29 10.66
N ARG A 149 -7.28 -15.78 10.64
CA ARG A 149 -6.10 -14.92 10.49
C ARG A 149 -6.03 -14.34 9.08
N VAL A 150 -6.33 -15.15 8.08
CA VAL A 150 -6.37 -14.71 6.67
C VAL A 150 -7.52 -13.73 6.45
N ILE A 151 -8.70 -14.01 7.02
CA ILE A 151 -9.87 -13.12 6.94
C ILE A 151 -9.51 -11.76 7.58
N ALA A 152 -8.95 -11.76 8.79
CA ALA A 152 -8.59 -10.53 9.51
C ALA A 152 -7.54 -9.70 8.77
N TYR A 153 -6.50 -10.34 8.22
CA TYR A 153 -5.48 -9.67 7.41
C TYR A 153 -6.09 -9.04 6.15
N THR A 154 -6.94 -9.78 5.44
CA THR A 154 -7.60 -9.27 4.23
C THR A 154 -8.58 -8.12 4.54
N LEU A 155 -9.28 -8.17 5.67
CA LEU A 155 -10.10 -7.06 6.14
C LEU A 155 -9.25 -5.83 6.47
N MET A 156 -8.08 -6.00 7.09
CA MET A 156 -7.13 -4.89 7.32
C MET A 156 -6.70 -4.24 6.01
N ARG A 157 -6.37 -5.04 4.98
CA ARG A 157 -6.04 -4.54 3.64
C ARG A 157 -7.20 -3.75 3.02
N LYS A 158 -8.41 -4.31 3.13
CA LYS A 158 -9.65 -3.65 2.66
C LYS A 158 -9.90 -2.32 3.38
N ALA A 159 -9.69 -2.28 4.71
CA ALA A 159 -9.80 -1.06 5.52
C ALA A 159 -8.83 0.02 5.06
N MET A 160 -7.59 -0.37 4.73
CA MET A 160 -6.56 0.55 4.23
C MET A 160 -6.98 1.18 2.89
N ILE A 161 -7.40 0.36 1.93
CA ILE A 161 -7.85 0.83 0.61
C ILE A 161 -9.08 1.75 0.74
N ALA A 162 -10.05 1.40 1.60
CA ALA A 162 -11.22 2.24 1.85
C ALA A 162 -10.84 3.61 2.44
N THR A 163 -9.90 3.63 3.40
CA THR A 163 -9.42 4.88 4.01
C THR A 163 -8.69 5.76 3.00
N GLU A 164 -7.78 5.18 2.21
CA GLU A 164 -7.05 5.87 1.14
C GLU A 164 -8.00 6.34 0.02
N GLY A 165 -9.04 5.58 -0.27
CA GLY A 165 -10.09 5.91 -1.25
C GLY A 165 -11.12 6.94 -0.78
N GLY A 166 -10.90 7.59 0.38
CA GLY A 166 -11.74 8.69 0.86
C GLY A 166 -12.95 8.28 1.68
N THR A 167 -13.04 7.02 2.12
CA THR A 167 -14.11 6.51 3.00
C THR A 167 -13.54 6.04 4.36
N PRO A 168 -12.90 6.94 5.16
CA PRO A 168 -12.20 6.55 6.39
C PRO A 168 -13.14 5.96 7.46
N ALA A 169 -14.41 6.40 7.53
CA ALA A 169 -15.38 5.82 8.46
C ALA A 169 -15.70 4.36 8.11
N GLN A 170 -15.79 4.02 6.81
CA GLN A 170 -15.90 2.65 6.35
C GLN A 170 -14.64 1.85 6.67
N GLY A 171 -13.45 2.44 6.43
CA GLY A 171 -12.17 1.84 6.78
C GLY A 171 -12.08 1.50 8.27
N LEU A 172 -12.51 2.44 9.15
CA LEU A 172 -12.58 2.22 10.59
C LEU A 172 -13.48 1.03 10.95
N GLY A 173 -14.71 1.00 10.42
CA GLY A 173 -15.66 -0.09 10.69
C GLY A 173 -15.16 -1.46 10.22
N ILE A 174 -14.42 -1.52 9.09
CA ILE A 174 -13.80 -2.75 8.60
C ILE A 174 -12.64 -3.18 9.50
N ALA A 175 -11.80 -2.25 9.97
CA ALA A 175 -10.72 -2.55 10.91
C ALA A 175 -11.26 -3.06 12.25
N ASP A 176 -12.36 -2.47 12.77
CA ASP A 176 -13.05 -2.97 13.94
C ASP A 176 -13.59 -4.40 13.72
N ALA A 177 -14.12 -4.70 12.53
CA ALA A 177 -14.57 -6.04 12.19
C ALA A 177 -13.42 -7.06 12.21
N ALA A 178 -12.23 -6.67 11.74
CA ALA A 178 -11.03 -7.51 11.78
C ALA A 178 -10.59 -7.83 13.22
N LEU A 179 -10.79 -6.92 14.17
CA LEU A 179 -10.41 -7.09 15.59
C LEU A 179 -11.44 -7.87 16.44
N ARG A 180 -12.64 -8.19 15.92
CA ARG A 180 -13.68 -8.88 16.72
C ARG A 180 -13.24 -10.23 17.30
N ARG A 181 -12.28 -10.88 16.64
CA ARG A 181 -11.72 -12.19 17.06
C ARG A 181 -10.25 -12.09 17.44
N LYS A 182 -9.90 -11.03 18.14
CA LYS A 182 -8.50 -10.70 18.49
C LYS A 182 -7.75 -11.86 19.17
N ASP A 183 -8.44 -12.72 19.92
CA ASP A 183 -7.82 -13.82 20.66
C ASP A 183 -7.27 -14.94 19.75
N SER A 184 -7.75 -15.04 18.50
CA SER A 184 -7.23 -15.97 17.48
C SER A 184 -6.10 -15.38 16.64
N LEU A 185 -5.81 -14.07 16.80
CA LEU A 185 -4.82 -13.36 15.98
C LEU A 185 -3.45 -13.37 16.65
N THR A 186 -2.40 -13.42 15.83
CA THR A 186 -1.03 -13.20 16.32
C THR A 186 -0.84 -11.76 16.77
N PRO A 187 0.14 -11.46 17.66
CA PRO A 187 0.44 -10.11 18.06
C PRO A 187 0.73 -9.17 16.88
N ARG A 188 1.55 -9.59 15.91
CA ARG A 188 1.85 -8.76 14.71
C ARG A 188 0.61 -8.51 13.86
N LEU A 189 -0.28 -9.49 13.75
CA LEU A 189 -1.53 -9.31 13.02
C LEU A 189 -2.46 -8.32 13.75
N ARG A 190 -2.53 -8.37 15.09
CA ARG A 190 -3.23 -7.34 15.87
C ARG A 190 -2.58 -5.98 15.69
N ALA A 191 -1.25 -5.90 15.75
CA ALA A 191 -0.49 -4.66 15.55
C ALA A 191 -0.83 -3.98 14.21
N VAL A 192 -0.81 -4.72 13.10
CA VAL A 192 -1.07 -4.13 11.78
C VAL A 192 -2.53 -3.70 11.61
N ILE A 193 -3.49 -4.38 12.25
CA ILE A 193 -4.90 -3.97 12.24
C ILE A 193 -5.11 -2.72 13.10
N LEU A 194 -4.52 -2.66 14.30
CA LEU A 194 -4.55 -1.49 15.18
C LEU A 194 -3.90 -0.27 14.52
N ARG A 195 -2.76 -0.46 13.88
CA ARG A 195 -2.10 0.57 13.08
C ARG A 195 -3.04 1.11 11.99
N GLN A 196 -3.75 0.22 11.28
CA GLN A 196 -4.71 0.64 10.27
C GLN A 196 -5.90 1.39 10.88
N ARG A 197 -6.39 0.95 12.03
CA ARG A 197 -7.46 1.64 12.78
C ARG A 197 -7.01 3.03 13.24
N SER A 198 -5.79 3.14 13.78
CA SER A 198 -5.15 4.42 14.12
C SER A 198 -5.09 5.37 12.92
N TYR A 199 -4.68 4.87 11.75
CA TYR A 199 -4.63 5.66 10.53
C TYR A 199 -6.03 6.17 10.12
N SER A 200 -7.06 5.32 10.15
CA SER A 200 -8.43 5.73 9.86
C SER A 200 -8.94 6.80 10.83
N ASN A 201 -8.66 6.64 12.13
CA ASN A 201 -8.97 7.64 13.16
C ASN A 201 -8.22 8.96 12.91
N ALA A 202 -6.95 8.91 12.52
CA ALA A 202 -6.17 10.11 12.19
C ALA A 202 -6.76 10.89 11.01
N VAL A 203 -7.21 10.19 9.96
CA VAL A 203 -7.88 10.81 8.81
C VAL A 203 -9.21 11.46 9.23
N LEU A 204 -9.96 10.84 10.16
CA LEU A 204 -11.20 11.40 10.73
C LEU A 204 -10.93 12.57 11.70
N GLY A 205 -9.69 12.72 12.20
CA GLY A 205 -9.32 13.77 13.15
C GLY A 205 -9.49 13.38 14.62
N GLU A 206 -9.70 12.09 14.90
CA GLU A 206 -9.96 11.51 16.23
C GLU A 206 -8.66 11.31 17.01
N VAL A 207 -8.14 12.37 17.65
CA VAL A 207 -6.80 12.41 18.27
C VAL A 207 -6.63 11.33 19.35
N ILE A 208 -7.60 11.20 20.29
CA ILE A 208 -7.50 10.27 21.41
C ILE A 208 -7.53 8.81 20.93
N ALA A 209 -8.43 8.50 20.00
CA ALA A 209 -8.53 7.16 19.44
C ALA A 209 -7.27 6.80 18.62
N THR A 210 -6.73 7.75 17.85
CA THR A 210 -5.47 7.58 17.13
C THR A 210 -4.32 7.25 18.06
N ALA A 211 -4.14 8.02 19.14
CA ALA A 211 -3.07 7.81 20.12
C ALA A 211 -3.14 6.42 20.75
N ARG A 212 -4.31 6.07 21.29
CA ARG A 212 -4.54 4.76 21.90
C ARG A 212 -4.22 3.60 20.96
N ASP A 213 -4.76 3.65 19.75
CA ASP A 213 -4.59 2.57 18.77
C ASP A 213 -3.13 2.48 18.26
N ALA A 214 -2.42 3.62 18.16
CA ALA A 214 -1.01 3.67 17.81
C ALA A 214 -0.12 3.03 18.90
N ASP A 215 -0.36 3.39 20.17
CA ASP A 215 0.39 2.86 21.31
C ASP A 215 0.16 1.35 21.48
N GLU A 216 -1.09 0.90 21.33
CA GLU A 216 -1.44 -0.52 21.36
C GLU A 216 -0.80 -1.28 20.18
N ALA A 217 -0.76 -0.69 18.98
CA ALA A 217 -0.10 -1.29 17.80
C ALA A 217 1.40 -1.52 18.02
N VAL A 218 2.11 -0.53 18.59
CA VAL A 218 3.54 -0.68 18.92
C VAL A 218 3.75 -1.75 19.99
N THR A 219 2.90 -1.77 21.03
CA THR A 219 2.96 -2.78 22.10
C THR A 219 2.78 -4.20 21.56
N GLU A 220 1.80 -4.41 20.68
CA GLU A 220 1.55 -5.70 20.04
C GLU A 220 2.68 -6.08 19.06
N ALA A 221 3.26 -5.11 18.35
CA ALA A 221 4.41 -5.37 17.48
C ALA A 221 5.64 -5.86 18.29
N VAL A 222 5.91 -5.25 19.44
CA VAL A 222 6.98 -5.70 20.36
C VAL A 222 6.69 -7.11 20.88
N ALA A 223 5.45 -7.41 21.29
CA ALA A 223 5.05 -8.72 21.74
C ALA A 223 5.22 -9.81 20.65
N GLY A 224 5.19 -9.41 19.38
CA GLY A 224 5.38 -10.29 18.22
C GLY A 224 6.83 -10.56 17.81
N GLU A 225 7.84 -9.88 18.39
CA GLU A 225 9.24 -10.01 17.94
C GLU A 225 9.82 -11.42 18.07
N ASN A 226 9.36 -12.20 19.04
CA ASN A 226 9.86 -13.53 19.32
C ASN A 226 8.89 -14.66 18.92
N GLN A 227 7.88 -14.35 18.08
CA GLN A 227 6.87 -15.31 17.69
C GLN A 227 6.97 -15.69 16.22
N ASP A 228 6.53 -16.91 15.93
CA ASP A 228 6.66 -17.78 14.76
C ASP A 228 6.74 -17.15 13.37
N GLU A 229 7.49 -17.87 12.51
CA GLU A 229 7.70 -17.63 11.07
C GLU A 229 6.41 -17.64 10.20
N GLU A 230 5.28 -18.14 10.71
CA GLU A 230 4.00 -18.21 9.97
C GLU A 230 3.10 -16.99 10.13
N ASP A 231 3.61 -15.86 10.60
CA ASP A 231 2.80 -14.65 10.76
C ASP A 231 2.42 -14.04 9.39
N ARG A 232 1.17 -13.59 9.26
CA ARG A 232 0.67 -12.91 8.06
C ARG A 232 1.20 -11.48 7.89
N ALA A 233 1.73 -10.90 8.95
CA ALA A 233 2.26 -9.54 8.97
C ALA A 233 3.71 -9.49 9.51
N PRO A 234 4.66 -10.30 8.97
CA PRO A 234 6.04 -10.34 9.47
C PRO A 234 6.74 -8.98 9.35
N TYR A 235 6.32 -8.15 8.40
CA TYR A 235 6.82 -6.79 8.20
C TYR A 235 6.38 -5.80 9.29
N CYS A 236 5.35 -6.12 10.08
CA CYS A 236 4.87 -5.25 11.16
C CYS A 236 5.80 -5.36 12.38
N THR A 237 7.02 -4.84 12.22
CA THR A 237 7.99 -4.69 13.30
C THR A 237 7.63 -3.51 14.20
N PRO A 238 8.20 -3.39 15.42
CA PRO A 238 8.03 -2.21 16.27
C PRO A 238 8.40 -0.90 15.56
N THR A 239 9.49 -0.91 14.80
CA THR A 239 9.95 0.23 14.00
C THR A 239 8.93 0.62 12.93
N TYR A 240 8.35 -0.37 12.22
CA TYR A 240 7.29 -0.13 11.24
C TYR A 240 6.04 0.45 11.90
N ALA A 241 5.58 -0.13 13.01
CA ALA A 241 4.42 0.36 13.75
C ALA A 241 4.63 1.80 14.27
N ALA A 242 5.82 2.10 14.79
CA ALA A 242 6.18 3.44 15.25
C ALA A 242 6.21 4.46 14.10
N MET A 243 6.78 4.10 12.94
CA MET A 243 6.78 4.95 11.74
C MET A 243 5.35 5.30 11.30
N GLU A 244 4.44 4.32 11.30
CA GLU A 244 3.04 4.54 10.95
C GLU A 244 2.30 5.40 12.00
N ALA A 245 2.63 5.25 13.29
CA ALA A 245 2.15 6.13 14.35
C ALA A 245 2.62 7.59 14.12
N GLY A 246 3.90 7.77 13.79
CA GLY A 246 4.45 9.08 13.41
C GLY A 246 3.72 9.71 12.22
N ALA A 247 3.40 8.91 11.19
CA ALA A 247 2.61 9.36 10.05
C ALA A 247 1.20 9.83 10.46
N SER A 248 0.53 9.11 11.37
CA SER A 248 -0.77 9.49 11.90
C SER A 248 -0.72 10.82 12.65
N TRP A 249 0.34 11.08 13.40
CA TRP A 249 0.56 12.38 14.06
C TRP A 249 0.81 13.53 13.07
N VAL A 250 1.49 13.27 11.96
CA VAL A 250 1.64 14.26 10.87
C VAL A 250 0.26 14.62 10.29
N LEU A 251 -0.59 13.62 10.03
CA LEU A 251 -1.96 13.83 9.53
C LEU A 251 -2.83 14.67 10.47
N LEU A 252 -2.70 14.44 11.77
CA LEU A 252 -3.40 15.21 12.80
C LEU A 252 -2.88 16.64 12.98
N GLY A 253 -1.74 16.99 12.35
CA GLY A 253 -1.12 18.30 12.49
C GLY A 253 -0.32 18.48 13.79
N HIS A 254 0.22 17.39 14.33
CA HIS A 254 1.06 17.36 15.53
C HIS A 254 2.54 17.05 15.19
N PRO A 255 3.25 17.91 14.41
CA PRO A 255 4.61 17.63 13.95
C PRO A 255 5.61 17.49 15.10
N LYS A 256 5.41 18.19 16.23
CA LYS A 256 6.29 18.09 17.41
C LYS A 256 6.27 16.70 18.04
N THR A 257 5.15 15.98 17.96
CA THR A 257 5.02 14.59 18.39
C THR A 257 5.56 13.64 17.33
N ALA A 258 5.30 13.90 16.05
CA ALA A 258 5.69 13.05 14.94
C ALA A 258 7.21 12.99 14.72
N ILE A 259 7.91 14.14 14.78
CA ILE A 259 9.34 14.24 14.46
C ILE A 259 10.20 13.26 15.26
N PRO A 260 10.21 13.25 16.61
CA PRO A 260 11.07 12.34 17.37
C PRO A 260 10.77 10.86 17.09
N ILE A 261 9.51 10.50 16.86
CA ILE A 261 9.12 9.13 16.51
C ILE A 261 9.71 8.73 15.15
N LEU A 262 9.55 9.58 14.14
CA LEU A 262 10.04 9.32 12.78
C LEU A 262 11.58 9.36 12.68
N GLU A 263 12.25 10.25 13.44
CA GLU A 263 13.72 10.28 13.53
C GLU A 263 14.26 8.98 14.14
N LYS A 264 13.63 8.49 15.20
CA LYS A 264 13.99 7.21 15.82
C LYS A 264 13.78 6.06 14.83
N SER A 265 12.60 5.96 14.20
CA SER A 265 12.32 4.91 13.21
C SER A 265 13.31 4.94 12.04
N ARG A 266 13.66 6.15 11.53
CA ARG A 266 14.69 6.30 10.51
C ARG A 266 16.03 5.75 10.93
N SER A 267 16.46 6.00 12.17
CA SER A 267 17.77 5.54 12.68
C SER A 267 17.82 4.02 12.87
N GLU A 268 16.69 3.37 13.15
CA GLU A 268 16.59 1.91 13.35
C GLU A 268 16.59 1.14 12.01
N TRP A 269 16.30 1.80 10.88
CA TRP A 269 16.40 1.22 9.53
C TRP A 269 17.76 1.47 8.86
N ALA A 270 18.86 1.41 9.61
CA ALA A 270 20.21 1.72 9.11
C ALA A 270 20.66 0.85 7.93
N ASP A 271 20.19 -0.41 7.86
CA ASP A 271 20.62 -1.37 6.84
C ASP A 271 19.87 -1.24 5.51
N HIS A 272 18.88 -0.36 5.43
CA HIS A 272 18.05 -0.08 4.22
C HIS A 272 17.58 -1.31 3.43
N THR A 273 17.40 -2.46 4.08
CA THR A 273 16.92 -3.67 3.42
C THR A 273 15.52 -3.49 2.85
N GLU A 274 14.67 -2.74 3.56
CA GLU A 274 13.32 -2.37 3.15
C GLU A 274 13.29 -0.93 2.58
N VAL A 275 13.94 -0.73 1.44
CA VAL A 275 14.17 0.61 0.84
C VAL A 275 12.87 1.41 0.65
N ARG A 276 11.75 0.73 0.31
CA ARG A 276 10.44 1.37 0.12
C ARG A 276 9.89 1.94 1.43
N ASP A 277 9.94 1.17 2.52
CA ASP A 277 9.45 1.61 3.83
C ASP A 277 10.36 2.69 4.43
N TYR A 278 11.66 2.57 4.23
CA TYR A 278 12.62 3.61 4.57
C TYR A 278 12.31 4.93 3.84
N ALA A 279 12.09 4.89 2.52
CA ALA A 279 11.72 6.06 1.73
C ALA A 279 10.38 6.68 2.19
N LEU A 280 9.40 5.85 2.58
CA LEU A 280 8.16 6.34 3.19
C LEU A 280 8.41 7.01 4.54
N CYS A 281 9.26 6.45 5.39
CA CYS A 281 9.63 7.05 6.67
C CYS A 281 10.27 8.43 6.47
N VAL A 282 11.27 8.55 5.61
CA VAL A 282 11.96 9.82 5.34
C VAL A 282 11.03 10.85 4.70
N SER A 283 10.12 10.45 3.79
CA SER A 283 9.13 11.36 3.21
C SER A 283 8.15 11.91 4.24
N ARG A 284 7.68 11.07 5.18
CA ARG A 284 6.81 11.48 6.29
C ARG A 284 7.54 12.41 7.26
N LEU A 285 8.82 12.14 7.53
CA LEU A 285 9.67 13.01 8.33
C LEU A 285 9.87 14.38 7.66
N ALA A 286 10.10 14.41 6.33
CA ALA A 286 10.16 15.65 5.57
C ALA A 286 8.86 16.46 5.67
N LEU A 287 7.70 15.81 5.58
CA LEU A 287 6.39 16.43 5.78
C LEU A 287 6.22 16.96 7.21
N ALA A 288 6.69 16.24 8.22
CA ALA A 288 6.68 16.69 9.60
C ALA A 288 7.54 17.95 9.79
N TYR A 289 8.72 18.01 9.18
CA TYR A 289 9.58 19.20 9.20
C TYR A 289 8.94 20.39 8.49
N VAL A 290 8.28 20.18 7.34
CA VAL A 290 7.50 21.23 6.66
C VAL A 290 6.40 21.76 7.57
N ALA A 291 5.65 20.88 8.23
CA ALA A 291 4.57 21.25 9.14
C ALA A 291 5.10 22.03 10.38
N ALA A 292 6.30 21.70 10.85
CA ALA A 292 6.99 22.39 11.95
C ALA A 292 7.67 23.71 11.51
N GLY A 293 7.75 24.00 10.20
CA GLY A 293 8.45 25.18 9.68
C GLY A 293 9.97 25.04 9.61
N ASN A 294 10.50 23.83 9.78
CA ASN A 294 11.93 23.55 9.67
C ASN A 294 12.30 23.22 8.21
N VAL A 295 12.48 24.30 7.43
CA VAL A 295 12.65 24.21 5.97
C VAL A 295 13.95 23.52 5.57
N GLU A 296 15.02 23.80 6.30
CA GLU A 296 16.36 23.23 6.00
C GLU A 296 16.33 21.70 6.14
N ARG A 297 15.83 21.17 7.26
CA ARG A 297 15.72 19.72 7.49
C ARG A 297 14.70 19.07 6.53
N ALA A 298 13.63 19.79 6.18
CA ALA A 298 12.66 19.32 5.19
C ALA A 298 13.31 19.15 3.80
N CYS A 299 14.13 20.12 3.37
CA CYS A 299 14.85 20.04 2.10
C CYS A 299 15.88 18.91 2.09
N ALA A 300 16.65 18.73 3.17
CA ALA A 300 17.62 17.65 3.29
C ALA A 300 16.94 16.26 3.19
N ALA A 301 15.86 16.05 3.94
CA ALA A 301 15.08 14.81 3.88
C ALA A 301 14.42 14.59 2.50
N ALA A 302 13.95 15.66 1.86
CA ALA A 302 13.37 15.59 0.52
C ALA A 302 14.40 15.19 -0.54
N ASP A 303 15.60 15.73 -0.49
CA ASP A 303 16.69 15.39 -1.42
C ASP A 303 17.09 13.89 -1.29
N GLU A 304 17.12 13.36 -0.07
CA GLU A 304 17.36 11.95 0.20
C GLU A 304 16.26 11.06 -0.44
N VAL A 305 14.98 11.37 -0.17
CA VAL A 305 13.87 10.58 -0.71
C VAL A 305 13.83 10.64 -2.24
N VAL A 306 14.08 11.80 -2.86
CA VAL A 306 14.09 11.91 -4.33
C VAL A 306 15.13 10.96 -4.92
N THR A 307 16.29 10.83 -4.29
CA THR A 307 17.34 9.90 -4.75
C THR A 307 16.91 8.44 -4.63
N LEU A 308 16.26 8.06 -3.52
CA LEU A 308 15.73 6.71 -3.31
C LEU A 308 14.58 6.39 -4.28
N ALA A 309 13.68 7.34 -4.48
CA ALA A 309 12.46 7.13 -5.28
C ALA A 309 12.72 6.92 -6.77
N GLN A 310 13.86 7.41 -7.29
CA GLN A 310 14.27 7.19 -8.69
C GLN A 310 14.41 5.70 -9.05
N GLY A 311 14.75 4.84 -8.07
CA GLY A 311 14.90 3.40 -8.26
C GLY A 311 13.71 2.56 -7.82
N LEU A 312 12.71 3.13 -7.12
CA LEU A 312 11.68 2.34 -6.44
C LEU A 312 10.42 2.06 -7.26
N GLY A 313 10.08 2.86 -8.26
CA GLY A 313 8.85 2.70 -9.04
C GLY A 313 7.54 2.78 -8.22
N SER A 314 7.56 3.25 -6.97
CA SER A 314 6.41 3.27 -6.07
C SER A 314 5.61 4.56 -6.15
N ARG A 315 4.34 4.47 -6.57
CA ARG A 315 3.43 5.63 -6.56
C ARG A 315 3.07 6.09 -5.15
N ARG A 316 3.10 5.21 -4.16
CA ARG A 316 2.86 5.62 -2.75
C ARG A 316 3.94 6.59 -2.28
N VAL A 317 5.21 6.32 -2.59
CA VAL A 317 6.31 7.24 -2.28
C VAL A 317 6.13 8.56 -3.05
N VAL A 318 5.88 8.50 -4.36
CA VAL A 318 5.65 9.69 -5.20
C VAL A 318 4.51 10.55 -4.67
N SER A 319 3.45 9.93 -4.16
CA SER A 319 2.32 10.64 -3.55
C SER A 319 2.74 11.47 -2.33
N GLN A 320 3.60 10.94 -1.46
CA GLN A 320 4.16 11.70 -0.34
C GLN A 320 5.02 12.87 -0.85
N LEU A 321 5.77 12.66 -1.93
CA LEU A 321 6.58 13.72 -2.54
C LEU A 321 5.73 14.82 -3.19
N CYS A 322 4.57 14.50 -3.75
CA CYS A 322 3.61 15.49 -4.23
C CYS A 322 3.05 16.36 -3.09
N LEU A 323 2.74 15.75 -1.94
CA LEU A 323 2.35 16.50 -0.74
C LEU A 323 3.46 17.42 -0.26
N LEU A 324 4.70 16.93 -0.27
CA LEU A 324 5.88 17.69 0.11
C LEU A 324 6.12 18.88 -0.84
N TYR A 325 5.99 18.67 -2.15
CA TYR A 325 6.07 19.73 -3.16
C TYR A 325 5.09 20.89 -2.89
N ARG A 326 3.82 20.53 -2.58
CA ARG A 326 2.79 21.52 -2.22
C ARG A 326 3.10 22.20 -0.88
N GLY A 327 3.57 21.43 0.10
CA GLY A 327 3.90 21.94 1.43
C GLY A 327 5.03 22.95 1.44
N LEU A 328 5.98 22.82 0.53
CA LEU A 328 7.12 23.71 0.37
C LEU A 328 6.79 25.00 -0.40
N GLU A 329 5.59 25.14 -0.98
CA GLU A 329 5.22 26.26 -1.84
C GLU A 329 5.39 27.63 -1.17
N ARG A 330 5.05 27.75 0.09
CA ARG A 330 5.15 29.02 0.85
C ARG A 330 6.60 29.55 0.96
N TRP A 331 7.60 28.71 0.73
CA TRP A 331 9.02 29.09 0.73
C TRP A 331 9.68 29.00 -0.64
N GLN A 332 8.91 29.00 -1.73
CA GLN A 332 9.41 28.83 -3.09
C GLN A 332 10.46 29.86 -3.54
N ARG A 333 10.57 31.01 -2.84
CA ARG A 333 11.58 32.05 -3.09
C ARG A 333 12.96 31.68 -2.52
N ASP A 334 13.03 30.74 -1.60
CA ASP A 334 14.29 30.22 -1.06
C ASP A 334 14.99 29.37 -2.13
N PRO A 335 16.28 29.64 -2.46
CA PRO A 335 16.99 28.91 -3.51
C PRO A 335 17.10 27.41 -3.25
N ALA A 336 17.26 26.97 -2.00
CA ALA A 336 17.31 25.55 -1.64
C ALA A 336 15.97 24.88 -1.87
N VAL A 337 14.87 25.54 -1.46
CA VAL A 337 13.50 25.05 -1.70
C VAL A 337 13.17 24.99 -3.19
N ALA A 338 13.55 26.04 -3.96
CA ALA A 338 13.33 26.05 -5.40
C ALA A 338 14.01 24.87 -6.11
N ARG A 339 15.26 24.55 -5.73
CA ARG A 339 16.00 23.40 -6.25
C ARG A 339 15.31 22.08 -5.91
N VAL A 340 14.93 21.87 -4.65
CA VAL A 340 14.26 20.65 -4.20
C VAL A 340 12.91 20.48 -4.90
N ARG A 341 12.11 21.55 -5.00
CA ARG A 341 10.84 21.52 -5.74
C ARG A 341 11.03 21.17 -7.21
N GLY A 342 12.10 21.67 -7.84
CA GLY A 342 12.45 21.29 -9.21
C GLY A 342 12.70 19.80 -9.38
N ARG A 343 13.47 19.19 -8.47
CA ARG A 343 13.72 17.73 -8.44
C ARG A 343 12.44 16.92 -8.20
N LEU A 344 11.61 17.33 -7.24
CA LEU A 344 10.33 16.69 -6.94
C LEU A 344 9.40 16.71 -8.15
N LYS A 345 9.34 17.84 -8.86
CA LYS A 345 8.53 17.96 -10.08
C LYS A 345 9.03 17.02 -11.19
N MET A 346 10.32 17.00 -11.46
CA MET A 346 10.89 16.10 -12.48
C MET A 346 10.58 14.64 -12.18
N LEU A 347 10.70 14.22 -10.92
CA LEU A 347 10.37 12.87 -10.50
C LEU A 347 8.87 12.58 -10.67
N ALA A 348 7.99 13.48 -10.25
CA ALA A 348 6.54 13.30 -10.42
C ALA A 348 6.15 13.22 -11.91
N ASP A 349 6.81 13.99 -12.77
CA ASP A 349 6.56 13.97 -14.22
C ASP A 349 7.02 12.66 -14.87
N SER A 350 8.06 11.99 -14.36
CA SER A 350 8.51 10.68 -14.87
C SER A 350 7.52 9.53 -14.59
N PHE A 351 6.60 9.71 -13.64
CA PHE A 351 5.54 8.74 -13.31
C PHE A 351 4.22 9.00 -14.06
N LYS A 352 4.14 10.05 -14.86
CA LYS A 352 2.97 10.28 -15.72
C LYS A 352 3.03 9.28 -16.88
N PRO A 353 1.89 8.64 -17.26
CA PRO A 353 1.87 7.81 -18.45
C PRO A 353 2.25 8.67 -19.66
N GLU A 354 3.14 8.15 -20.50
CA GLU A 354 3.43 8.77 -21.79
C GLU A 354 2.10 8.95 -22.53
N ARG A 355 1.80 10.18 -22.94
CA ARG A 355 0.71 10.40 -23.88
C ARG A 355 1.14 9.74 -25.17
N VAL A 356 0.61 8.55 -25.45
CA VAL A 356 0.72 7.95 -26.79
C VAL A 356 0.11 8.97 -27.72
N ALA A 357 0.98 9.62 -28.50
CA ALA A 357 0.55 10.51 -29.59
C ALA A 357 -0.21 9.62 -30.58
N GLY A 358 -1.54 9.78 -30.63
CA GLY A 358 -2.42 9.17 -31.60
C GLY A 358 -2.29 9.81 -32.98
#